data_66f47a858331c144baf6bf60c3d32d6a
#
_entry.id   66f47a858331c144baf6bf60c3d32d6a
#
_cell.length_a   1.000
_cell.length_b   1.000
_cell.length_c   1.000
_cell.angle_alpha   90.00
_cell.angle_beta   90.00
_cell.angle_gamma   90.00
#
_symmetry.space_group_name_H-M   'P 1'
#
loop_
_entity.id
_entity.type
_entity.pdbx_description
1 polymer ?
#
loop_
_entity_poly.entity_id
_entity_poly.type
_entity_poly.pdbx_seq_one_letter_code
_entity_poly.pdbx_strand_id
1 'polypeptide(L)'
;MKHLFLLFILIIMYHSGTSQTFIRSELSTIISKPWEILYGPDNYLWLTEFGGKVSKVNPMNGDKTVIYTAPDYFSGSPLENSTLCPNSSIGSGTLGLALHPDFTEIGTSYIYFVYSYNSGTISTPNTKFRIKRLTWDSATQTVVSDTNIVNMISNGYDHLGGRLIAIKQNEIPYLFLTVGDHGKSEDSAPDCYLPQSTNPNNFTQDVTTQNGKIHRFNEDGSVPIDNPITGNSFFTRGHRNPQGLMYNPNLDIIYDIEHGDRTDDEINILRKGMNYGWKNVRGYHNDNSFNEEDVSVLNYIPNSLIENDSLIEPLYSWCTTPSTTDTWLDWCTVAPSGGIYYGSNSIPQWNNSLLVVTLKDGVSTDKEVYQFKLQADGQLATSTKLHPNPKKFFGEDQELNGRLRDITVSNDGQSIYLINNGGTTDKITVYKFDKTALINNNNLEIFPNPVSDILTIKGIEDYLNLKEIKIYTVLGTSVEFTLDTDHKINVSNLANGIHFIYLKSENETHTFKFIKI
;
A
#
# COMPACT_ATOMS: atom_id res chain seq x y z
N MET A 1 -33.38 -50.79 -33.06
CA MET A 1 -33.28 -49.48 -32.37
C MET A 1 -32.28 -49.67 -31.24
N LYS A 2 -31.05 -49.23 -31.45
CA LYS A 2 -29.97 -49.27 -30.41
C LYS A 2 -29.91 -47.88 -29.77
N HIS A 3 -30.22 -47.78 -28.50
CA HIS A 3 -30.07 -46.56 -27.71
C HIS A 3 -28.59 -46.39 -27.32
N LEU A 4 -27.97 -45.35 -27.85
CA LEU A 4 -26.63 -44.90 -27.49
C LEU A 4 -26.74 -43.99 -26.25
N PHE A 5 -26.30 -44.47 -25.09
CA PHE A 5 -26.15 -43.66 -23.89
C PHE A 5 -24.84 -42.87 -24.00
N LEU A 6 -24.96 -41.54 -24.16
CA LEU A 6 -23.85 -40.62 -24.06
C LEU A 6 -23.61 -40.33 -22.57
N LEU A 7 -22.49 -40.85 -22.06
CA LEU A 7 -22.02 -40.54 -20.69
C LEU A 7 -21.28 -39.20 -20.73
N PHE A 8 -21.91 -38.13 -20.23
CA PHE A 8 -21.22 -36.86 -19.98
C PHE A 8 -20.35 -37.01 -18.72
N ILE A 9 -19.03 -37.14 -18.91
CA ILE A 9 -18.07 -37.04 -17.80
C ILE A 9 -17.85 -35.55 -17.55
N LEU A 10 -18.45 -35.05 -16.45
CA LEU A 10 -18.18 -33.72 -15.92
C LEU A 10 -16.79 -33.74 -15.27
N ILE A 11 -15.77 -33.27 -15.98
CA ILE A 11 -14.45 -33.04 -15.39
C ILE A 11 -14.56 -31.78 -14.54
N ILE A 12 -14.75 -31.96 -13.23
CA ILE A 12 -14.58 -30.89 -12.24
C ILE A 12 -13.07 -30.67 -12.09
N MET A 13 -12.54 -29.65 -12.74
CA MET A 13 -11.20 -29.17 -12.45
C MET A 13 -11.22 -28.52 -11.05
N TYR A 14 -10.79 -29.25 -10.05
CA TYR A 14 -10.42 -28.65 -8.78
C TYR A 14 -9.13 -27.84 -8.99
N HIS A 15 -9.25 -26.53 -9.05
CA HIS A 15 -8.12 -25.66 -8.81
C HIS A 15 -7.87 -25.68 -7.29
N SER A 16 -6.95 -26.52 -6.84
CA SER A 16 -6.40 -26.42 -5.50
C SER A 16 -5.49 -25.17 -5.44
N GLY A 17 -6.08 -24.02 -5.19
CA GLY A 17 -5.30 -22.85 -4.79
C GLY A 17 -4.61 -23.19 -3.46
N THR A 18 -3.28 -23.08 -3.40
CA THR A 18 -2.55 -23.15 -2.14
C THR A 18 -3.03 -22.00 -1.27
N SER A 19 -3.77 -22.31 -0.19
CA SER A 19 -4.20 -21.32 0.78
C SER A 19 -2.99 -20.85 1.55
N GLN A 20 -2.65 -19.57 1.42
CA GLN A 20 -1.64 -18.94 2.26
C GLN A 20 -2.15 -18.89 3.70
N THR A 21 -1.38 -19.43 4.61
CA THR A 21 -1.76 -19.48 6.03
C THR A 21 -0.96 -18.45 6.80
N PHE A 22 -1.67 -17.66 7.60
CA PHE A 22 -1.07 -16.69 8.51
C PHE A 22 -1.51 -16.99 9.94
N ILE A 23 -0.59 -16.87 10.86
CA ILE A 23 -0.88 -16.92 12.30
C ILE A 23 -1.19 -15.49 12.73
N ARG A 24 -2.44 -15.25 13.12
CA ARG A 24 -2.91 -13.96 13.64
C ARG A 24 -2.63 -13.84 15.14
N SER A 25 -2.15 -12.68 15.55
CA SER A 25 -2.03 -12.27 16.95
C SER A 25 -2.24 -10.76 17.08
N GLU A 26 -2.31 -10.27 18.31
CA GLU A 26 -2.38 -8.84 18.61
C GLU A 26 -1.29 -8.48 19.60
N LEU A 27 -0.64 -7.34 19.44
CA LEU A 27 0.23 -6.81 20.47
C LEU A 27 -0.62 -6.27 21.63
N SER A 28 -0.18 -6.50 22.86
CA SER A 28 -0.87 -6.02 24.09
C SER A 28 -0.79 -4.50 24.29
N THR A 29 -0.22 -3.80 23.32
CA THR A 29 0.04 -2.36 23.34
C THR A 29 -1.26 -1.55 23.25
N ILE A 30 -1.42 -0.57 24.14
CA ILE A 30 -2.49 0.42 24.04
C ILE A 30 -2.00 1.56 23.16
N ILE A 31 -2.67 1.76 22.02
CA ILE A 31 -2.45 2.88 21.10
C ILE A 31 -3.72 3.74 21.04
N SER A 32 -3.59 4.99 20.63
CA SER A 32 -4.71 5.92 20.58
C SER A 32 -4.79 6.66 19.26
N LYS A 33 -5.84 6.39 18.50
CA LYS A 33 -6.09 6.98 17.19
C LYS A 33 -4.81 7.06 16.34
N PRO A 34 -4.17 5.90 16.08
CA PRO A 34 -2.94 5.86 15.30
C PRO A 34 -3.23 6.27 13.86
N TRP A 35 -2.22 6.84 13.18
CA TRP A 35 -2.37 7.23 11.79
C TRP A 35 -1.36 6.57 10.86
N GLU A 36 -0.11 6.45 11.28
CA GLU A 36 0.99 5.82 10.55
C GLU A 36 1.63 4.73 11.38
N ILE A 37 2.08 3.66 10.72
CA ILE A 37 2.94 2.63 11.31
C ILE A 37 4.07 2.28 10.36
N LEU A 38 5.31 2.27 10.86
CA LEU A 38 6.50 1.87 10.12
C LEU A 38 7.22 0.76 10.88
N TYR A 39 7.76 -0.21 10.16
CA TYR A 39 8.76 -1.12 10.70
C TYR A 39 10.15 -0.54 10.42
N GLY A 40 10.83 -0.06 11.45
CA GLY A 40 12.12 0.60 11.32
C GLY A 40 13.28 -0.36 11.02
N PRO A 41 14.38 0.16 10.46
CA PRO A 41 15.59 -0.65 10.24
C PRO A 41 16.24 -1.10 11.55
N ASP A 42 15.85 -0.52 12.68
CA ASP A 42 16.24 -0.90 14.04
C ASP A 42 15.39 -2.05 14.63
N ASN A 43 14.53 -2.67 13.82
CA ASN A 43 13.61 -3.74 14.19
C ASN A 43 12.56 -3.35 15.25
N TYR A 44 12.17 -2.09 15.30
CA TYR A 44 11.05 -1.60 16.09
C TYR A 44 9.94 -1.07 15.20
N LEU A 45 8.71 -1.05 15.75
CA LEU A 45 7.60 -0.34 15.14
C LEU A 45 7.62 1.12 15.60
N TRP A 46 7.36 2.02 14.67
CA TRP A 46 7.29 3.46 14.88
C TRP A 46 5.89 3.93 14.48
N LEU A 47 5.23 4.71 15.33
CA LEU A 47 3.85 5.13 15.13
C LEU A 47 3.67 6.61 15.41
N THR A 48 2.72 7.20 14.67
CA THR A 48 2.08 8.45 15.10
C THR A 48 0.76 8.13 15.80
N GLU A 49 0.50 8.87 16.89
CA GLU A 49 -0.74 8.78 17.65
C GLU A 49 -1.32 10.19 17.86
N PHE A 50 -2.63 10.28 18.01
CA PHE A 50 -3.31 11.55 18.28
C PHE A 50 -2.66 12.33 19.43
N GLY A 51 -2.68 13.66 19.33
CA GLY A 51 -2.11 14.53 20.37
C GLY A 51 -0.63 14.88 20.15
N GLY A 52 -0.14 14.82 18.92
CA GLY A 52 1.23 15.20 18.57
C GLY A 52 2.28 14.17 18.98
N LYS A 53 1.90 12.90 19.14
CA LYS A 53 2.77 11.87 19.69
C LYS A 53 3.45 11.05 18.61
N VAL A 54 4.73 10.74 18.86
CA VAL A 54 5.49 9.70 18.16
C VAL A 54 5.86 8.63 19.17
N SER A 55 5.54 7.39 18.86
CA SER A 55 5.75 6.22 19.73
C SER A 55 6.62 5.17 19.06
N LYS A 56 7.40 4.46 19.87
CA LYS A 56 8.21 3.30 19.47
C LYS A 56 7.71 2.06 20.21
N VAL A 57 7.50 0.96 19.49
CA VAL A 57 6.94 -0.29 20.04
C VAL A 57 7.84 -1.47 19.71
N ASN A 58 8.13 -2.28 20.70
CA ASN A 58 8.83 -3.54 20.50
C ASN A 58 7.87 -4.57 19.87
N PRO A 59 8.15 -5.07 18.66
CA PRO A 59 7.24 -5.99 17.97
C PRO A 59 7.17 -7.39 18.61
N MET A 60 8.11 -7.73 19.51
CA MET A 60 8.15 -9.05 20.14
C MET A 60 7.24 -9.16 21.37
N ASN A 61 7.06 -8.06 22.11
CA ASN A 61 6.32 -8.08 23.38
C ASN A 61 5.28 -6.97 23.51
N GLY A 62 5.23 -6.02 22.55
CA GLY A 62 4.30 -4.90 22.57
C GLY A 62 4.67 -3.75 23.52
N ASP A 63 5.86 -3.76 24.14
CA ASP A 63 6.31 -2.65 24.99
C ASP A 63 6.40 -1.35 24.20
N LYS A 64 5.65 -0.33 24.65
CA LYS A 64 5.57 0.98 24.00
C LYS A 64 6.24 2.07 24.81
N THR A 65 6.99 2.91 24.11
CA THR A 65 7.54 4.16 24.64
C THR A 65 7.07 5.32 23.77
N VAL A 66 6.45 6.35 24.36
CA VAL A 66 6.22 7.63 23.69
C VAL A 66 7.56 8.37 23.71
N ILE A 67 8.18 8.49 22.53
CA ILE A 67 9.53 9.09 22.40
C ILE A 67 9.48 10.61 22.26
N TYR A 68 8.34 11.14 21.77
CA TYR A 68 8.14 12.57 21.58
C TYR A 68 6.67 12.92 21.68
N THR A 69 6.39 14.10 22.22
CA THR A 69 5.08 14.75 22.15
C THR A 69 5.29 16.20 21.75
N ALA A 70 4.68 16.64 20.66
CA ALA A 70 4.80 17.99 20.16
C ALA A 70 4.20 19.01 21.17
N PRO A 71 4.98 19.92 21.73
CA PRO A 71 4.50 20.83 22.79
C PRO A 71 3.51 21.86 22.26
N ASP A 72 3.50 22.11 20.97
CA ASP A 72 2.64 23.07 20.27
C ASP A 72 1.55 22.38 19.42
N TYR A 73 1.28 21.08 19.69
CA TYR A 73 0.15 20.40 19.08
C TYR A 73 -1.15 21.15 19.35
N PHE A 74 -1.97 21.30 18.32
CA PHE A 74 -3.25 21.98 18.41
C PHE A 74 -4.39 21.13 17.81
N SER A 75 -5.48 20.99 18.57
CA SER A 75 -6.59 20.08 18.24
C SER A 75 -7.62 20.65 17.27
N GLY A 76 -7.34 21.79 16.65
CA GLY A 76 -8.17 22.41 15.62
C GLY A 76 -8.84 23.71 16.06
N SER A 77 -9.07 24.59 15.09
CA SER A 77 -9.82 25.85 15.22
C SER A 77 -11.24 25.68 14.67
N PRO A 78 -12.19 26.52 15.09
CA PRO A 78 -13.51 26.58 14.47
C PRO A 78 -13.40 26.85 12.96
N LEU A 79 -14.38 26.36 12.20
CA LEU A 79 -14.53 26.74 10.80
C LEU A 79 -14.86 28.23 10.65
N GLU A 80 -14.42 28.80 9.54
CA GLU A 80 -14.58 30.25 9.28
C GLU A 80 -16.02 30.71 9.35
N ASN A 81 -16.98 29.91 8.91
CA ASN A 81 -18.41 30.19 9.02
C ASN A 81 -19.10 29.35 10.10
N SER A 82 -18.58 29.37 11.31
CA SER A 82 -19.10 28.57 12.43
C SER A 82 -20.57 28.79 12.76
N THR A 83 -21.16 29.92 12.32
CA THR A 83 -22.62 30.18 12.44
C THR A 83 -23.45 29.25 11.53
N LEU A 84 -22.94 28.84 10.37
CA LEU A 84 -23.59 27.91 9.45
C LEU A 84 -23.32 26.43 9.83
N CYS A 85 -22.17 26.18 10.43
CA CYS A 85 -21.80 24.85 10.94
C CYS A 85 -21.34 24.93 12.40
N PRO A 86 -22.25 25.16 13.32
CA PRO A 86 -21.92 25.24 14.74
C PRO A 86 -21.29 23.91 15.21
N ASN A 87 -20.23 24.02 15.99
CA ASN A 87 -19.43 22.90 16.51
C ASN A 87 -18.53 22.19 15.49
N SER A 88 -18.43 22.68 14.27
CA SER A 88 -17.47 22.16 13.29
C SER A 88 -16.11 22.85 13.44
N SER A 89 -15.04 22.12 13.18
CA SER A 89 -13.67 22.62 13.27
C SER A 89 -12.84 22.20 12.05
N ILE A 90 -11.81 23.00 11.80
CA ILE A 90 -10.78 22.61 10.83
C ILE A 90 -10.09 21.33 11.31
N GLY A 91 -9.82 20.41 10.41
CA GLY A 91 -9.22 19.13 10.69
C GLY A 91 -7.88 19.26 11.42
N SER A 92 -7.62 18.34 12.31
CA SER A 92 -6.40 18.30 13.12
C SER A 92 -5.94 16.85 13.30
N GLY A 93 -4.67 16.68 13.66
CA GLY A 93 -4.16 15.35 13.95
C GLY A 93 -2.65 15.31 14.01
N THR A 94 -2.16 14.13 14.32
CA THR A 94 -0.80 13.68 14.06
C THR A 94 -0.90 12.69 12.91
N LEU A 95 -0.29 12.98 11.80
CA LEU A 95 -0.50 12.28 10.52
C LEU A 95 0.73 11.45 10.15
N GLY A 96 1.32 11.68 8.97
CA GLY A 96 2.43 10.93 8.42
C GLY A 96 3.68 10.91 9.28
N LEU A 97 4.42 9.82 9.18
CA LEU A 97 5.70 9.56 9.83
C LEU A 97 6.66 8.98 8.80
N ALA A 98 7.90 9.43 8.82
CA ALA A 98 8.95 8.81 8.01
C ALA A 98 10.26 8.74 8.81
N LEU A 99 11.01 7.68 8.61
CA LEU A 99 12.41 7.59 9.05
C LEU A 99 13.31 7.97 7.88
N HIS A 100 14.43 8.65 8.17
CA HIS A 100 15.41 8.94 7.14
C HIS A 100 15.89 7.65 6.45
N PRO A 101 16.14 7.62 5.14
CA PRO A 101 16.59 6.41 4.46
C PRO A 101 17.86 5.77 5.08
N ASP A 102 18.76 6.60 5.65
CA ASP A 102 19.95 6.16 6.36
C ASP A 102 19.80 6.29 7.89
N PHE A 103 18.65 5.99 8.41
CA PHE A 103 18.30 6.19 9.83
C PHE A 103 19.27 5.56 10.82
N THR A 104 19.92 4.46 10.46
CA THR A 104 20.88 3.75 11.32
C THR A 104 22.31 4.28 11.22
N GLU A 105 22.58 5.20 10.31
CA GLU A 105 23.90 5.78 10.14
C GLU A 105 24.12 6.97 11.08
N ILE A 106 25.37 7.20 11.45
CA ILE A 106 25.73 8.31 12.34
C ILE A 106 25.50 9.64 11.62
N GLY A 107 24.72 10.51 12.25
CA GLY A 107 24.44 11.86 11.74
C GLY A 107 23.18 11.97 10.89
N THR A 108 22.52 10.86 10.56
CA THR A 108 21.28 10.82 9.75
C THR A 108 20.12 10.10 10.44
N SER A 109 20.21 9.88 11.76
CA SER A 109 19.13 9.27 12.54
C SER A 109 17.97 10.26 12.74
N TYR A 110 17.30 10.64 11.62
CA TYR A 110 16.19 11.58 11.64
C TYR A 110 14.84 10.88 11.55
N ILE A 111 13.89 11.42 12.32
CA ILE A 111 12.47 11.05 12.28
C ILE A 111 11.71 12.28 11.82
N TYR A 112 10.87 12.15 10.83
CA TYR A 112 10.01 13.20 10.31
C TYR A 112 8.56 12.87 10.62
N PHE A 113 7.77 13.85 11.08
CA PHE A 113 6.34 13.63 11.26
C PHE A 113 5.53 14.90 11.01
N VAL A 114 4.28 14.68 10.63
CA VAL A 114 3.30 15.73 10.31
C VAL A 114 2.31 15.87 11.47
N TYR A 115 2.09 17.08 11.93
CA TYR A 115 1.07 17.35 12.95
C TYR A 115 0.48 18.75 12.83
N SER A 116 -0.73 18.92 13.39
CA SER A 116 -1.43 20.21 13.42
C SER A 116 -0.95 21.11 14.56
N TYR A 117 -0.78 22.38 14.24
CA TYR A 117 -0.42 23.42 15.21
C TYR A 117 -1.23 24.70 15.00
N ASN A 118 -1.25 25.59 16.00
CA ASN A 118 -1.88 26.90 15.85
C ASN A 118 -0.88 27.89 15.23
N SER A 119 -1.17 28.36 14.03
CA SER A 119 -0.39 29.42 13.34
C SER A 119 -0.93 30.82 13.60
N GLY A 120 -2.07 30.94 14.26
CA GLY A 120 -2.70 32.19 14.64
C GLY A 120 -2.38 32.61 16.09
N THR A 121 -3.28 33.36 16.69
CA THR A 121 -3.20 33.75 18.09
C THR A 121 -4.14 32.90 18.96
N ILE A 122 -4.12 33.11 20.28
CA ILE A 122 -5.06 32.43 21.19
C ILE A 122 -6.52 32.90 20.92
N SER A 123 -6.71 34.17 20.58
CA SER A 123 -8.04 34.75 20.30
C SER A 123 -8.53 34.49 18.88
N THR A 124 -7.63 34.27 17.95
CA THR A 124 -7.91 33.97 16.54
C THR A 124 -7.07 32.76 16.10
N PRO A 125 -7.40 31.56 16.57
CA PRO A 125 -6.62 30.37 16.23
C PRO A 125 -6.76 30.03 14.74
N ASN A 126 -5.68 29.57 14.17
CA ASN A 126 -5.64 29.11 12.78
C ASN A 126 -4.84 27.81 12.69
N THR A 127 -5.53 26.69 12.47
CA THR A 127 -4.91 25.38 12.40
C THR A 127 -4.19 25.20 11.06
N LYS A 128 -2.93 24.87 11.13
CA LYS A 128 -2.08 24.50 10.00
C LYS A 128 -1.34 23.21 10.31
N PHE A 129 -0.79 22.55 9.30
CA PHE A 129 0.12 21.44 9.49
C PHE A 129 1.58 21.89 9.31
N ARG A 130 2.48 21.09 9.86
CA ARG A 130 3.94 21.23 9.68
C ARG A 130 4.62 19.87 9.63
N ILE A 131 5.81 19.86 9.03
CA ILE A 131 6.75 18.75 9.18
C ILE A 131 7.77 19.15 10.24
N LYS A 132 7.93 18.30 11.24
CA LYS A 132 8.98 18.40 12.24
C LYS A 132 9.99 17.28 12.03
N ARG A 133 11.28 17.60 12.11
CA ARG A 133 12.40 16.66 12.14
C ARG A 133 12.88 16.50 13.57
N LEU A 134 12.93 15.26 14.04
CA LEU A 134 13.54 14.89 15.32
C LEU A 134 14.89 14.24 15.05
N THR A 135 15.89 14.55 15.87
CA THR A 135 17.18 13.85 15.86
C THR A 135 17.13 12.78 16.95
N TRP A 136 17.29 11.54 16.54
CA TRP A 136 17.27 10.38 17.40
C TRP A 136 18.67 9.95 17.81
N ASP A 137 18.90 9.70 19.09
CA ASP A 137 20.11 9.07 19.59
C ASP A 137 19.83 7.60 19.93
N SER A 138 20.40 6.71 19.14
CA SER A 138 20.24 5.26 19.29
C SER A 138 20.94 4.70 20.54
N ALA A 139 21.94 5.37 21.07
CA ALA A 139 22.66 4.94 22.27
C ALA A 139 21.85 5.23 23.54
N THR A 140 21.25 6.41 23.63
CA THR A 140 20.42 6.81 24.77
C THR A 140 18.95 6.48 24.61
N GLN A 141 18.52 6.08 23.40
CA GLN A 141 17.12 5.82 23.02
C GLN A 141 16.21 7.05 23.29
N THR A 142 16.69 8.23 22.94
CA THR A 142 15.98 9.51 23.16
C THR A 142 16.05 10.43 21.95
N VAL A 143 15.10 11.35 21.84
CA VAL A 143 15.18 12.51 20.95
C VAL A 143 16.05 13.56 21.59
N VAL A 144 17.15 13.93 20.92
CA VAL A 144 18.15 14.91 21.44
C VAL A 144 17.92 16.32 20.92
N SER A 145 17.24 16.47 19.79
CA SER A 145 16.83 17.78 19.25
C SER A 145 15.62 17.67 18.33
N ASP A 146 14.92 18.77 18.12
CA ASP A 146 13.83 18.87 17.15
C ASP A 146 13.89 20.18 16.36
N THR A 147 13.40 20.16 15.13
CA THR A 147 13.39 21.33 14.23
C THR A 147 12.12 21.31 13.37
N ASN A 148 11.42 22.45 13.30
CA ASN A 148 10.32 22.63 12.35
C ASN A 148 10.92 22.92 10.97
N ILE A 149 10.86 21.98 10.04
CA ILE A 149 11.50 22.09 8.73
C ILE A 149 10.55 22.61 7.65
N VAL A 150 9.24 22.29 7.73
CA VAL A 150 8.21 22.84 6.85
C VAL A 150 7.06 23.34 7.71
N ASN A 151 6.66 24.59 7.53
CA ASN A 151 5.56 25.21 8.27
C ASN A 151 4.46 25.69 7.33
N MET A 152 3.30 26.03 7.85
CA MET A 152 2.18 26.65 7.13
C MET A 152 1.63 25.77 6.01
N ILE A 153 1.71 24.43 6.17
CA ILE A 153 1.03 23.51 5.26
C ILE A 153 -0.46 23.75 5.36
N SER A 154 -1.11 23.94 4.22
CA SER A 154 -2.54 24.28 4.14
C SER A 154 -3.41 23.21 4.80
N ASN A 155 -4.54 23.63 5.34
CA ASN A 155 -5.46 22.79 6.08
C ASN A 155 -6.90 23.15 5.73
N GLY A 156 -7.82 22.27 6.01
CA GLY A 156 -9.23 22.42 5.72
C GLY A 156 -10.15 21.58 6.58
N TYR A 157 -11.38 21.44 6.12
CA TYR A 157 -12.42 20.69 6.83
C TYR A 157 -12.18 19.19 6.76
N ASP A 158 -11.90 18.67 5.58
CA ASP A 158 -11.73 17.26 5.26
C ASP A 158 -10.59 17.08 4.24
N HIS A 159 -10.36 15.88 3.75
CA HIS A 159 -9.38 15.52 2.72
C HIS A 159 -8.00 16.13 3.02
N LEU A 160 -7.47 15.85 4.20
CA LEU A 160 -6.23 16.47 4.65
C LEU A 160 -4.99 15.91 3.92
N GLY A 161 -5.06 14.66 3.42
CA GLY A 161 -3.87 13.94 3.00
C GLY A 161 -2.97 13.68 4.21
N GLY A 162 -1.72 14.14 4.15
CA GLY A 162 -0.78 14.13 5.26
C GLY A 162 0.13 12.90 5.31
N ARG A 163 0.09 12.01 4.30
CA ARG A 163 1.05 10.90 4.18
C ARG A 163 2.44 11.46 3.89
N LEU A 164 3.43 10.93 4.61
CA LEU A 164 4.82 11.36 4.48
C LEU A 164 5.72 10.15 4.24
N ILE A 165 6.57 10.20 3.21
CA ILE A 165 7.66 9.25 3.03
C ILE A 165 8.99 9.98 2.89
N ALA A 166 10.06 9.33 3.33
CA ALA A 166 11.44 9.77 3.12
C ALA A 166 12.18 8.70 2.31
N ILE A 167 12.64 9.06 1.13
CA ILE A 167 13.28 8.13 0.20
C ILE A 167 14.51 8.75 -0.43
N LYS A 168 15.41 7.93 -0.94
CA LYS A 168 16.51 8.38 -1.80
C LYS A 168 16.15 8.24 -3.26
N GLN A 169 16.40 9.30 -4.01
CA GLN A 169 16.42 9.27 -5.48
C GLN A 169 17.80 9.75 -5.93
N ASN A 170 18.52 8.94 -6.71
CA ASN A 170 19.91 9.22 -7.09
C ASN A 170 20.82 9.58 -5.90
N GLU A 171 20.75 8.82 -4.83
CA GLU A 171 21.48 8.99 -3.57
C GLU A 171 21.13 10.27 -2.77
N ILE A 172 20.19 11.08 -3.22
CA ILE A 172 19.74 12.29 -2.53
C ILE A 172 18.47 11.98 -1.74
N PRO A 173 18.42 12.26 -0.42
CA PRO A 173 17.22 12.07 0.38
C PRO A 173 16.18 13.17 0.11
N TYR A 174 14.94 12.76 -0.12
CA TYR A 174 13.80 13.65 -0.31
C TYR A 174 12.63 13.23 0.59
N LEU A 175 11.83 14.21 0.96
CA LEU A 175 10.55 14.03 1.62
C LEU A 175 9.43 14.25 0.59
N PHE A 176 8.47 13.34 0.56
CA PHE A 176 7.23 13.50 -0.22
C PHE A 176 6.06 13.55 0.75
N LEU A 177 5.24 14.60 0.60
CA LEU A 177 4.08 14.86 1.44
C LEU A 177 2.82 14.99 0.59
N THR A 178 1.77 14.27 0.95
CA THR A 178 0.45 14.43 0.33
C THR A 178 -0.34 15.54 0.99
N VAL A 179 -1.02 16.36 0.20
CA VAL A 179 -1.98 17.37 0.65
C VAL A 179 -3.24 17.24 -0.21
N GLY A 180 -4.38 16.95 0.40
CA GLY A 180 -5.64 16.82 -0.31
C GLY A 180 -6.26 18.16 -0.70
N ASP A 181 -7.42 18.11 -1.35
CA ASP A 181 -8.17 19.28 -1.80
C ASP A 181 -8.88 20.03 -0.64
N HIS A 182 -8.89 19.41 0.54
CA HIS A 182 -9.51 19.89 1.78
C HIS A 182 -11.04 20.00 1.69
N GLY A 183 -11.68 19.24 0.81
CA GLY A 183 -13.10 19.34 0.49
C GLY A 183 -13.49 20.60 -0.31
N LYS A 184 -12.51 21.46 -0.66
CA LYS A 184 -12.78 22.73 -1.36
C LYS A 184 -13.08 22.60 -2.83
N SER A 185 -12.74 21.47 -3.42
CA SER A 185 -12.97 21.20 -4.84
C SER A 185 -14.25 20.40 -5.10
N GLU A 186 -15.00 20.06 -4.07
CA GLU A 186 -16.26 19.33 -4.18
C GLU A 186 -17.47 20.23 -4.34
N ASP A 187 -18.44 19.82 -5.14
CA ASP A 187 -19.69 20.53 -5.36
C ASP A 187 -20.59 20.48 -4.11
N SER A 188 -20.41 19.44 -3.29
CA SER A 188 -21.15 19.20 -2.04
C SER A 188 -20.46 19.74 -0.79
N ALA A 189 -19.40 20.55 -0.93
CA ALA A 189 -18.73 21.13 0.22
C ALA A 189 -19.75 21.93 1.07
N PRO A 190 -19.75 21.77 2.42
CA PRO A 190 -20.68 22.48 3.28
C PRO A 190 -20.57 24.00 3.08
N ASP A 191 -21.69 24.73 3.09
CA ASP A 191 -21.72 26.18 2.97
C ASP A 191 -20.88 26.91 4.04
N CYS A 192 -20.63 26.25 5.16
CA CYS A 192 -19.74 26.72 6.21
C CYS A 192 -18.26 26.66 5.82
N TYR A 193 -17.95 25.98 4.75
CA TYR A 193 -16.63 25.90 4.18
C TYR A 193 -16.47 27.04 3.17
N LEU A 194 -15.56 27.97 3.44
CA LEU A 194 -15.37 29.10 2.54
C LEU A 194 -14.85 28.68 1.18
N PRO A 195 -15.21 29.45 0.24
CA PRO A 195 -15.88 28.99 -0.96
C PRO A 195 -14.91 28.51 -2.01
N GLN A 196 -15.26 27.43 -2.62
CA GLN A 196 -14.96 27.18 -4.00
C GLN A 196 -15.19 28.39 -4.90
N SER A 197 -16.05 29.33 -4.49
CA SER A 197 -16.25 30.62 -5.15
C SER A 197 -15.00 31.49 -5.27
N THR A 198 -13.97 31.26 -4.46
CA THR A 198 -12.69 31.98 -4.57
C THR A 198 -11.74 31.38 -5.61
N ASN A 199 -11.97 30.13 -6.03
CA ASN A 199 -11.27 29.49 -7.13
C ASN A 199 -12.22 28.56 -7.91
N PRO A 200 -13.00 29.10 -8.84
CA PRO A 200 -13.98 28.32 -9.62
C PRO A 200 -13.34 27.23 -10.50
N ASN A 201 -12.03 27.32 -10.74
CA ASN A 201 -11.27 26.34 -11.53
C ASN A 201 -10.69 25.20 -10.68
N ASN A 202 -11.10 25.11 -9.44
CA ASN A 202 -10.64 24.27 -8.33
C ASN A 202 -9.16 24.47 -7.93
N PHE A 203 -8.92 24.30 -6.64
CA PHE A 203 -7.59 24.53 -6.05
C PHE A 203 -6.57 23.48 -6.46
N THR A 204 -7.00 22.28 -6.84
CA THR A 204 -6.12 21.16 -7.15
C THR A 204 -5.37 21.38 -8.46
N GLN A 205 -5.94 22.15 -9.39
CA GLN A 205 -5.34 22.52 -10.67
C GLN A 205 -4.49 23.80 -10.57
N ASP A 206 -4.69 24.62 -9.54
CA ASP A 206 -3.99 25.88 -9.33
C ASP A 206 -2.59 25.65 -8.74
N VAL A 207 -1.55 25.86 -9.52
CA VAL A 207 -0.14 25.66 -9.11
C VAL A 207 0.33 26.63 -8.01
N THR A 208 -0.44 27.67 -7.69
CA THR A 208 -0.11 28.64 -6.64
C THR A 208 -0.60 28.22 -5.27
N THR A 209 -1.44 27.19 -5.18
CA THR A 209 -1.98 26.65 -3.93
C THR A 209 -1.31 25.33 -3.57
N GLN A 210 -1.41 24.95 -2.29
CA GLN A 210 -0.89 23.66 -1.79
C GLN A 210 -1.91 22.52 -1.90
N ASN A 211 -3.19 22.85 -2.13
CA ASN A 211 -4.29 21.88 -2.13
C ASN A 211 -4.22 20.91 -3.32
N GLY A 212 -4.51 19.64 -3.08
CA GLY A 212 -4.60 18.60 -4.11
C GLY A 212 -3.28 18.35 -4.82
N LYS A 213 -2.20 18.25 -4.04
CA LYS A 213 -0.84 18.07 -4.56
C LYS A 213 -0.05 17.05 -3.75
N ILE A 214 0.90 16.43 -4.42
CA ILE A 214 2.01 15.77 -3.76
C ILE A 214 3.19 16.75 -3.79
N HIS A 215 3.72 17.08 -2.60
CA HIS A 215 4.85 17.99 -2.45
C HIS A 215 6.15 17.21 -2.29
N ARG A 216 7.26 17.77 -2.81
CA ARG A 216 8.61 17.24 -2.61
C ARG A 216 9.51 18.30 -1.98
N PHE A 217 10.22 17.89 -0.92
CA PHE A 217 11.18 18.70 -0.18
C PHE A 217 12.52 17.99 -0.06
N ASN A 218 13.59 18.74 0.13
CA ASN A 218 14.84 18.22 0.64
C ASN A 218 14.67 17.78 2.12
N GLU A 219 15.59 17.02 2.67
CA GLU A 219 15.56 16.52 4.05
C GLU A 219 15.55 17.64 5.13
N ASP A 220 15.97 18.85 4.76
CA ASP A 220 15.94 20.05 5.61
C ASP A 220 14.68 20.90 5.46
N GLY A 221 13.74 20.47 4.60
CA GLY A 221 12.49 21.17 4.29
C GLY A 221 12.58 22.24 3.20
N SER A 222 13.78 22.50 2.66
CA SER A 222 13.94 23.39 1.51
C SER A 222 13.32 22.78 0.25
N VAL A 223 13.02 23.62 -0.74
CA VAL A 223 12.44 23.18 -2.02
C VAL A 223 13.56 22.76 -2.97
N PRO A 224 13.52 21.52 -3.52
CA PRO A 224 14.46 21.09 -4.54
C PRO A 224 14.46 21.98 -5.78
N ILE A 225 15.64 22.31 -6.29
CA ILE A 225 15.78 23.21 -7.45
C ILE A 225 15.18 22.61 -8.73
N ASP A 226 15.13 21.30 -8.80
CA ASP A 226 14.61 20.53 -9.93
C ASP A 226 13.13 20.15 -9.81
N ASN A 227 12.38 20.74 -8.85
CA ASN A 227 10.92 20.60 -8.83
C ASN A 227 10.30 21.15 -10.13
N PRO A 228 9.07 20.73 -10.50
CA PRO A 228 8.42 21.13 -11.76
C PRO A 228 8.38 22.64 -11.99
N ILE A 229 8.23 23.43 -10.94
CA ILE A 229 8.36 24.89 -10.96
C ILE A 229 9.39 25.30 -9.90
N THR A 230 10.41 26.03 -10.32
CA THR A 230 11.48 26.51 -9.42
C THR A 230 10.91 27.29 -8.24
N GLY A 231 11.31 26.90 -7.03
CA GLY A 231 10.84 27.51 -5.79
C GLY A 231 9.44 27.07 -5.33
N ASN A 232 8.76 26.23 -6.08
CA ASN A 232 7.49 25.63 -5.69
C ASN A 232 7.70 24.18 -5.24
N SER A 233 7.08 23.81 -4.12
CA SER A 233 7.24 22.48 -3.53
C SER A 233 6.42 21.38 -4.19
N PHE A 234 5.44 21.70 -5.05
CA PHE A 234 4.63 20.65 -5.64
C PHE A 234 5.45 19.77 -6.60
N PHE A 235 5.17 18.45 -6.53
CA PHE A 235 5.74 17.45 -7.42
C PHE A 235 4.73 17.00 -8.48
N THR A 236 3.47 16.80 -8.05
CA THR A 236 2.31 16.46 -8.90
C THR A 236 1.09 17.23 -8.43
N ARG A 237 0.06 17.34 -9.28
CA ARG A 237 -1.21 18.03 -8.98
C ARG A 237 -2.42 17.26 -9.47
N GLY A 238 -3.61 17.74 -9.12
CA GLY A 238 -4.87 17.14 -9.53
C GLY A 238 -5.26 15.94 -8.68
N HIS A 239 -4.94 15.98 -7.38
CA HIS A 239 -5.28 14.95 -6.39
C HIS A 239 -6.46 15.39 -5.52
N ARG A 240 -7.39 14.45 -5.22
CA ARG A 240 -8.52 14.72 -4.34
C ARG A 240 -8.13 14.53 -2.87
N ASN A 241 -7.85 13.30 -2.47
CA ASN A 241 -7.52 12.96 -1.09
C ASN A 241 -6.49 11.84 -1.03
N PRO A 242 -5.23 12.12 -1.33
CA PRO A 242 -4.16 11.15 -1.34
C PRO A 242 -3.80 10.73 0.09
N GLN A 243 -4.13 9.48 0.46
CA GLN A 243 -4.01 8.94 1.81
C GLN A 243 -2.80 8.03 2.00
N GLY A 244 -2.23 7.50 0.93
CA GLY A 244 -1.08 6.60 0.99
C GLY A 244 -0.02 6.93 -0.03
N LEU A 245 1.24 6.65 0.33
CA LEU A 245 2.39 6.65 -0.59
C LEU A 245 3.17 5.35 -0.38
N MET A 246 3.49 4.68 -1.48
CA MET A 246 4.30 3.46 -1.48
C MET A 246 5.51 3.65 -2.39
N TYR A 247 6.66 3.16 -1.97
CA TYR A 247 7.89 3.29 -2.75
C TYR A 247 8.44 1.93 -3.16
N ASN A 248 8.69 1.76 -4.45
CA ASN A 248 9.41 0.62 -4.99
C ASN A 248 10.88 1.01 -5.24
N PRO A 249 11.80 0.62 -4.35
CA PRO A 249 13.21 1.04 -4.45
C PRO A 249 13.96 0.40 -5.63
N ASN A 250 13.46 -0.72 -6.18
CA ASN A 250 14.11 -1.39 -7.31
C ASN A 250 13.93 -0.64 -8.63
N LEU A 251 12.86 0.15 -8.74
CA LEU A 251 12.50 0.88 -9.95
C LEU A 251 12.49 2.40 -9.76
N ASP A 252 12.73 2.89 -8.54
CA ASP A 252 12.57 4.29 -8.15
C ASP A 252 11.15 4.83 -8.48
N ILE A 253 10.13 4.02 -8.20
CA ILE A 253 8.73 4.38 -8.45
C ILE A 253 8.01 4.66 -7.14
N ILE A 254 7.32 5.80 -7.08
CA ILE A 254 6.37 6.14 -6.02
C ILE A 254 4.96 5.88 -6.55
N TYR A 255 4.17 5.16 -5.76
CA TYR A 255 2.74 4.98 -5.97
C TYR A 255 1.98 5.81 -4.95
N ASP A 256 0.94 6.48 -5.41
CA ASP A 256 -0.05 7.16 -4.59
C ASP A 256 -1.32 6.34 -4.49
N ILE A 257 -2.01 6.44 -3.36
CA ILE A 257 -3.32 5.84 -3.13
C ILE A 257 -4.24 6.96 -2.67
N GLU A 258 -5.35 7.16 -3.39
CA GLU A 258 -6.26 8.25 -3.06
C GLU A 258 -7.75 7.88 -3.12
N HIS A 259 -8.55 8.62 -2.35
CA HIS A 259 -10.00 8.49 -2.37
C HIS A 259 -10.57 9.25 -3.56
N GLY A 260 -11.38 8.58 -4.34
CA GLY A 260 -12.30 9.17 -5.28
C GLY A 260 -13.47 9.88 -4.59
N ASP A 261 -14.43 10.33 -5.37
CA ASP A 261 -15.67 10.94 -4.87
C ASP A 261 -16.70 9.83 -4.56
N ARG A 262 -17.60 9.55 -5.48
CA ARG A 262 -18.58 8.44 -5.41
C ARG A 262 -18.09 7.19 -6.13
N THR A 263 -17.06 7.37 -6.96
CA THR A 263 -16.35 6.38 -7.77
C THR A 263 -14.87 6.66 -7.70
N ASP A 264 -14.09 5.82 -8.32
CA ASP A 264 -12.70 6.08 -8.70
C ASP A 264 -11.78 6.37 -7.52
N ASP A 265 -11.82 5.51 -6.49
CA ASP A 265 -10.66 5.38 -5.62
C ASP A 265 -9.48 4.87 -6.48
N GLU A 266 -8.28 5.46 -6.34
CA GLU A 266 -7.21 5.27 -7.31
C GLU A 266 -5.91 4.77 -6.71
N ILE A 267 -5.14 4.07 -7.54
CA ILE A 267 -3.70 3.91 -7.37
C ILE A 267 -3.03 4.61 -8.55
N ASN A 268 -2.11 5.51 -8.28
CA ASN A 268 -1.39 6.27 -9.29
C ASN A 268 0.11 5.97 -9.25
N ILE A 269 0.79 5.98 -10.41
CA ILE A 269 2.25 6.06 -10.50
C ILE A 269 2.63 7.53 -10.58
N LEU A 270 3.34 8.05 -9.57
CA LEU A 270 3.72 9.46 -9.56
C LEU A 270 4.83 9.78 -10.55
N ARG A 271 4.61 10.80 -11.36
CA ARG A 271 5.59 11.33 -12.32
C ARG A 271 5.69 12.85 -12.18
N LYS A 272 6.90 13.34 -12.05
CA LYS A 272 7.20 14.75 -11.85
C LYS A 272 6.48 15.65 -12.86
N GLY A 273 5.74 16.64 -12.36
CA GLY A 273 5.05 17.65 -13.16
C GLY A 273 3.66 17.23 -13.66
N MET A 274 3.29 15.96 -13.59
CA MET A 274 2.05 15.45 -14.16
C MET A 274 0.80 15.88 -13.38
N ASN A 275 -0.34 15.83 -14.08
CA ASN A 275 -1.66 16.15 -13.59
C ASN A 275 -2.54 14.90 -13.54
N TYR A 276 -3.13 14.61 -12.37
CA TYR A 276 -3.97 13.43 -12.11
C TYR A 276 -5.47 13.73 -12.23
N GLY A 277 -5.81 14.92 -12.72
CA GLY A 277 -7.12 15.26 -13.29
C GLY A 277 -8.14 15.85 -12.33
N TRP A 278 -8.14 15.51 -11.04
CA TRP A 278 -9.12 16.00 -10.09
C TRP A 278 -9.24 17.54 -10.09
N LYS A 279 -10.45 18.13 -10.13
CA LYS A 279 -11.76 17.45 -10.10
C LYS A 279 -12.36 17.22 -11.51
N ASN A 280 -11.70 17.68 -12.56
CA ASN A 280 -12.25 17.72 -13.90
C ASN A 280 -12.24 16.34 -14.58
N VAL A 281 -11.36 15.45 -14.14
CA VAL A 281 -11.24 14.06 -14.60
C VAL A 281 -11.13 13.18 -13.36
N ARG A 282 -11.80 12.04 -13.38
CA ARG A 282 -11.87 11.05 -12.29
C ARG A 282 -11.57 9.68 -12.88
N GLY A 283 -10.66 8.93 -12.27
CA GLY A 283 -10.32 7.61 -12.76
C GLY A 283 -9.73 7.59 -14.17
N TYR A 284 -10.08 6.56 -14.93
CA TYR A 284 -9.67 6.46 -16.32
C TYR A 284 -10.40 7.44 -17.20
N HIS A 285 -9.73 7.94 -18.25
CA HIS A 285 -10.37 8.81 -19.24
C HIS A 285 -11.50 8.03 -19.95
N ASN A 286 -12.69 8.62 -20.03
CA ASN A 286 -13.84 8.15 -20.79
C ASN A 286 -14.46 6.82 -20.31
N ASP A 287 -14.38 6.49 -19.05
CA ASP A 287 -14.90 5.22 -18.51
C ASP A 287 -16.12 5.35 -17.60
N ASN A 288 -16.41 6.55 -17.15
CA ASN A 288 -17.57 6.82 -16.32
C ASN A 288 -18.55 7.79 -17.01
N SER A 289 -19.72 7.92 -16.40
CA SER A 289 -20.86 8.61 -17.01
C SER A 289 -20.83 10.15 -16.88
N PHE A 290 -19.67 10.73 -16.55
CA PHE A 290 -19.55 12.18 -16.46
C PHE A 290 -19.21 12.78 -17.83
N ASN A 291 -20.22 13.18 -18.60
CA ASN A 291 -20.05 13.77 -19.94
C ASN A 291 -19.07 14.96 -20.00
N GLU A 292 -18.75 15.56 -18.87
CA GLU A 292 -17.86 16.70 -18.75
C GLU A 292 -16.39 16.29 -18.77
N GLU A 293 -16.07 15.03 -18.50
CA GLU A 293 -14.69 14.53 -18.51
C GLU A 293 -14.11 14.47 -19.90
N ASP A 294 -14.86 13.96 -20.88
CA ASP A 294 -14.47 13.91 -22.28
C ASP A 294 -14.08 15.31 -22.77
N VAL A 295 -14.88 16.32 -22.40
CA VAL A 295 -14.62 17.71 -22.74
C VAL A 295 -13.36 18.23 -22.06
N SER A 296 -13.15 17.85 -20.80
CA SER A 296 -11.97 18.26 -20.03
C SER A 296 -10.68 17.62 -20.56
N VAL A 297 -10.73 16.34 -20.95
CA VAL A 297 -9.59 15.64 -21.57
C VAL A 297 -9.27 16.22 -22.94
N LEU A 298 -10.28 16.42 -23.80
CA LEU A 298 -10.10 16.95 -25.15
C LEU A 298 -9.59 18.41 -25.18
N ASN A 299 -9.99 19.21 -24.19
CA ASN A 299 -9.63 20.63 -24.10
C ASN A 299 -8.51 20.88 -23.08
N TYR A 300 -7.82 19.84 -22.64
CA TYR A 300 -6.72 20.01 -21.69
C TYR A 300 -5.61 20.88 -22.29
N ILE A 301 -5.29 21.96 -21.57
CA ILE A 301 -4.21 22.86 -21.94
C ILE A 301 -3.07 22.69 -20.94
N PRO A 302 -1.91 22.18 -21.37
CA PRO A 302 -0.74 22.06 -20.52
C PRO A 302 -0.33 23.40 -19.91
N ASN A 303 0.08 23.39 -18.65
CA ASN A 303 0.62 24.57 -18.00
C ASN A 303 2.02 24.88 -18.54
N SER A 304 2.18 26.03 -19.18
CA SER A 304 3.43 26.42 -19.83
C SER A 304 4.63 26.58 -18.86
N LEU A 305 4.41 26.63 -17.57
CA LEU A 305 5.47 26.69 -16.55
C LEU A 305 6.02 25.30 -16.19
N ILE A 306 5.37 24.22 -16.65
CA ILE A 306 5.70 22.83 -16.29
C ILE A 306 6.15 22.10 -17.55
N GLU A 307 7.37 21.61 -17.52
CA GLU A 307 7.90 20.79 -18.61
C GLU A 307 7.14 19.46 -18.72
N ASN A 308 6.68 19.12 -19.94
CA ASN A 308 5.96 17.88 -20.25
C ASN A 308 4.65 17.68 -19.47
N ASP A 309 3.99 18.76 -19.05
CA ASP A 309 2.70 18.69 -18.37
C ASP A 309 1.65 17.95 -19.19
N SER A 310 1.06 16.93 -18.61
CA SER A 310 -0.01 16.14 -19.23
C SER A 310 -0.93 15.53 -18.19
N LEU A 311 -2.15 15.17 -18.62
CA LEU A 311 -3.05 14.33 -17.84
C LEU A 311 -2.54 12.89 -17.81
N ILE A 312 -2.59 12.27 -16.63
CA ILE A 312 -2.18 10.87 -16.41
C ILE A 312 -3.38 10.09 -15.91
N GLU A 313 -3.63 8.94 -16.54
CA GLU A 313 -4.59 7.96 -16.05
C GLU A 313 -4.03 7.19 -14.85
N PRO A 314 -4.87 6.78 -13.89
CA PRO A 314 -4.44 5.96 -12.78
C PRO A 314 -3.92 4.59 -13.25
N LEU A 315 -3.07 3.99 -12.42
CA LEU A 315 -2.65 2.60 -12.57
C LEU A 315 -3.82 1.64 -12.36
N TYR A 316 -4.70 1.98 -11.42
CA TYR A 316 -5.90 1.23 -11.06
C TYR A 316 -6.99 2.15 -10.51
N SER A 317 -8.24 1.89 -10.87
CA SER A 317 -9.43 2.47 -10.25
C SER A 317 -10.32 1.36 -9.69
N TRP A 318 -10.80 1.51 -8.44
CA TRP A 318 -11.62 0.48 -7.79
C TRP A 318 -13.00 0.33 -8.40
N CYS A 319 -13.61 1.43 -8.78
CA CYS A 319 -14.89 1.37 -9.46
C CYS A 319 -15.15 2.62 -10.28
N THR A 320 -15.79 2.42 -11.43
CA THR A 320 -16.00 3.44 -12.44
C THR A 320 -17.49 3.78 -12.63
N THR A 321 -18.38 2.99 -12.02
CA THR A 321 -19.84 3.17 -12.17
C THR A 321 -20.44 3.75 -10.90
N PRO A 322 -21.01 4.97 -10.94
CA PRO A 322 -21.64 5.58 -9.78
C PRO A 322 -22.79 4.71 -9.23
N SER A 323 -22.92 4.66 -7.92
CA SER A 323 -24.11 4.10 -7.28
C SER A 323 -25.35 4.91 -7.62
N THR A 324 -26.49 4.24 -7.73
CA THR A 324 -27.78 4.89 -7.94
C THR A 324 -28.36 5.51 -6.66
N THR A 325 -27.71 5.30 -5.52
CA THR A 325 -28.12 5.82 -4.22
C THR A 325 -27.17 6.92 -3.74
N ASP A 326 -27.69 7.88 -2.98
CA ASP A 326 -26.87 8.93 -2.36
C ASP A 326 -26.25 8.51 -1.02
N THR A 327 -26.47 7.27 -0.60
CA THR A 327 -25.92 6.73 0.63
C THR A 327 -24.47 6.32 0.41
N TRP A 328 -23.54 7.01 1.05
CA TRP A 328 -22.09 6.74 0.90
C TRP A 328 -21.69 5.29 1.20
N LEU A 329 -22.47 4.58 2.02
CA LEU A 329 -22.27 3.15 2.30
C LEU A 329 -22.49 2.27 1.05
N ASP A 330 -23.33 2.71 0.12
CA ASP A 330 -23.65 1.96 -1.10
C ASP A 330 -22.70 2.29 -2.27
N TRP A 331 -21.82 3.26 -2.08
CA TRP A 331 -20.82 3.59 -3.10
C TRP A 331 -19.82 2.44 -3.24
N CYS A 332 -19.37 2.18 -4.44
CA CYS A 332 -18.42 1.11 -4.74
C CYS A 332 -16.98 1.42 -4.35
N THR A 333 -16.70 2.65 -3.87
CA THR A 333 -15.42 3.07 -3.32
C THR A 333 -15.10 2.31 -2.03
N VAL A 334 -13.83 2.05 -1.78
CA VAL A 334 -13.33 1.29 -0.61
C VAL A 334 -12.61 2.17 0.40
N ALA A 335 -12.41 3.46 0.08
CA ALA A 335 -11.64 4.41 0.86
C ALA A 335 -10.24 3.87 1.23
N PRO A 336 -9.35 3.64 0.25
CA PRO A 336 -8.03 3.11 0.49
C PRO A 336 -7.19 4.10 1.31
N SER A 337 -6.40 3.60 2.25
CA SER A 337 -5.73 4.45 3.25
C SER A 337 -4.22 4.35 3.20
N GLY A 338 -3.65 3.36 3.87
CA GLY A 338 -2.22 3.09 3.86
C GLY A 338 -1.85 2.00 2.87
N GLY A 339 -0.58 1.86 2.60
CA GLY A 339 -0.09 0.78 1.78
C GLY A 339 1.43 0.67 1.79
N ILE A 340 1.92 -0.48 1.34
CA ILE A 340 3.35 -0.75 1.23
C ILE A 340 3.67 -1.54 -0.03
N TYR A 341 4.84 -1.27 -0.63
CA TYR A 341 5.42 -2.14 -1.63
C TYR A 341 6.06 -3.36 -0.95
N TYR A 342 5.62 -4.56 -1.32
CA TYR A 342 6.18 -5.80 -0.83
C TYR A 342 7.18 -6.38 -1.84
N GLY A 343 8.48 -6.19 -1.59
CA GLY A 343 9.57 -6.64 -2.44
C GLY A 343 10.31 -7.90 -1.94
N SER A 344 9.88 -8.48 -0.80
CA SER A 344 10.53 -9.64 -0.20
C SER A 344 10.11 -10.95 -0.89
N ASN A 345 11.04 -11.93 -0.92
CA ASN A 345 10.76 -13.30 -1.34
C ASN A 345 10.26 -14.20 -0.18
N SER A 346 10.10 -13.65 1.02
CA SER A 346 9.69 -14.45 2.20
C SER A 346 8.27 -14.99 2.10
N ILE A 347 7.39 -14.26 1.42
CA ILE A 347 6.07 -14.72 0.96
C ILE A 347 6.10 -14.65 -0.57
N PRO A 348 6.45 -15.74 -1.27
CA PRO A 348 6.76 -15.68 -2.71
C PRO A 348 5.62 -15.15 -3.57
N GLN A 349 4.37 -15.50 -3.21
CA GLN A 349 3.18 -15.05 -3.92
C GLN A 349 2.93 -13.54 -3.77
N TRP A 350 3.55 -12.91 -2.74
CA TRP A 350 3.43 -11.47 -2.48
C TRP A 350 4.59 -10.65 -3.05
N ASN A 351 5.71 -11.30 -3.39
CA ASN A 351 6.84 -10.59 -4.01
C ASN A 351 6.40 -9.70 -5.16
N ASN A 352 6.97 -8.52 -5.25
CA ASN A 352 6.65 -7.49 -6.26
C ASN A 352 5.14 -7.17 -6.32
N SER A 353 4.58 -6.79 -5.19
CA SER A 353 3.16 -6.41 -5.06
C SER A 353 3.00 -5.12 -4.27
N LEU A 354 1.90 -4.42 -4.52
CA LEU A 354 1.40 -3.39 -3.62
C LEU A 354 0.39 -4.03 -2.68
N LEU A 355 0.49 -3.72 -1.39
CA LEU A 355 -0.48 -4.09 -0.36
C LEU A 355 -1.17 -2.83 0.11
N VAL A 356 -2.49 -2.78 0.02
CA VAL A 356 -3.30 -1.59 0.31
C VAL A 356 -4.38 -1.94 1.31
N VAL A 357 -4.54 -1.14 2.36
CA VAL A 357 -5.60 -1.27 3.37
C VAL A 357 -6.72 -0.26 3.15
N THR A 358 -7.93 -0.60 3.61
CA THR A 358 -9.14 0.21 3.37
C THR A 358 -9.83 0.65 4.66
N LEU A 359 -10.48 1.83 4.61
CA LEU A 359 -11.16 2.47 5.75
C LEU A 359 -12.66 2.29 5.73
N LYS A 360 -13.27 1.96 4.60
CA LYS A 360 -14.72 2.03 4.47
C LYS A 360 -15.41 1.20 5.53
N ASP A 361 -16.40 1.81 6.17
CA ASP A 361 -17.19 1.24 7.25
C ASP A 361 -18.61 0.97 6.77
N GLY A 362 -19.18 -0.19 7.10
CA GLY A 362 -20.58 -0.52 6.83
C GLY A 362 -20.82 -1.64 5.82
N VAL A 363 -19.92 -1.92 4.89
CA VAL A 363 -19.93 -3.17 4.13
C VAL A 363 -18.79 -4.00 4.67
N SER A 364 -19.11 -5.12 5.30
CA SER A 364 -18.14 -5.98 5.99
C SER A 364 -16.99 -6.47 5.10
N THR A 365 -17.16 -6.42 3.80
CA THR A 365 -16.19 -6.88 2.80
C THR A 365 -15.16 -5.85 2.39
N ASP A 366 -15.22 -4.61 2.87
CA ASP A 366 -14.37 -3.51 2.38
C ASP A 366 -13.17 -3.20 3.27
N LYS A 367 -13.07 -3.79 4.46
CA LYS A 367 -11.98 -3.59 5.43
C LYS A 367 -10.94 -4.69 5.28
N GLU A 368 -10.23 -4.69 4.20
CA GLU A 368 -9.34 -5.78 3.81
C GLU A 368 -7.96 -5.25 3.44
N VAL A 369 -7.02 -6.17 3.26
CA VAL A 369 -5.76 -5.91 2.60
C VAL A 369 -5.87 -6.37 1.16
N TYR A 370 -5.76 -5.44 0.23
CA TYR A 370 -5.75 -5.72 -1.21
C TYR A 370 -4.32 -5.93 -1.69
N GLN A 371 -4.09 -7.02 -2.43
CA GLN A 371 -2.82 -7.28 -3.09
C GLN A 371 -2.92 -7.00 -4.58
N PHE A 372 -2.08 -6.11 -5.08
CA PHE A 372 -1.91 -5.81 -6.50
C PHE A 372 -0.55 -6.32 -6.97
N LYS A 373 -0.54 -7.38 -7.78
CA LYS A 373 0.69 -7.93 -8.33
C LYS A 373 1.23 -7.04 -9.44
N LEU A 374 2.53 -6.74 -9.40
CA LEU A 374 3.20 -5.90 -10.39
C LEU A 374 4.00 -6.73 -11.40
N GLN A 375 4.16 -6.18 -12.59
CA GLN A 375 5.14 -6.60 -13.59
C GLN A 375 6.54 -6.05 -13.25
N ALA A 376 7.53 -6.47 -14.01
CA ALA A 376 8.91 -6.03 -13.81
C ALA A 376 9.12 -4.52 -14.04
N ASP A 377 8.22 -3.86 -14.76
CA ASP A 377 8.24 -2.42 -15.05
C ASP A 377 7.42 -1.58 -14.05
N GLY A 378 6.86 -2.22 -13.02
CA GLY A 378 6.03 -1.56 -12.01
C GLY A 378 4.57 -1.35 -12.40
N GLN A 379 4.14 -1.79 -13.59
CA GLN A 379 2.74 -1.80 -13.99
C GLN A 379 2.01 -3.00 -13.36
N LEU A 380 0.66 -3.00 -13.38
CA LEU A 380 -0.10 -4.16 -12.91
C LEU A 380 0.15 -5.40 -13.79
N ALA A 381 0.17 -6.58 -13.18
CA ALA A 381 0.43 -7.84 -13.88
C ALA A 381 -0.65 -8.25 -14.88
N THR A 382 -1.81 -7.61 -14.86
CA THR A 382 -2.90 -7.87 -15.81
C THR A 382 -3.08 -6.69 -16.75
N SER A 383 -2.97 -6.95 -18.04
CA SER A 383 -2.97 -5.94 -19.12
C SER A 383 -4.35 -5.36 -19.45
N THR A 384 -5.40 -5.71 -18.73
CA THR A 384 -6.73 -5.16 -18.96
C THR A 384 -7.00 -4.05 -17.96
N LYS A 385 -7.21 -2.83 -18.45
CA LYS A 385 -7.74 -1.67 -17.69
C LYS A 385 -9.06 -1.99 -16.98
N LEU A 386 -9.74 -3.05 -17.39
CA LEU A 386 -10.96 -3.57 -16.82
C LEU A 386 -10.63 -4.62 -15.75
N HIS A 387 -10.43 -4.14 -14.51
CA HIS A 387 -10.52 -4.91 -13.28
C HIS A 387 -9.67 -6.18 -13.18
N PRO A 388 -8.36 -6.10 -12.93
CA PRO A 388 -7.75 -7.18 -12.20
C PRO A 388 -8.43 -7.21 -10.84
N ASN A 389 -9.17 -8.28 -10.54
CA ASN A 389 -9.65 -8.48 -9.18
C ASN A 389 -8.42 -8.65 -8.30
N PRO A 390 -8.04 -7.66 -7.49
CA PRO A 390 -6.94 -7.82 -6.55
C PRO A 390 -7.29 -8.94 -5.59
N LYS A 391 -6.29 -9.69 -5.17
CA LYS A 391 -6.49 -10.66 -4.10
C LYS A 391 -6.74 -9.91 -2.80
N LYS A 392 -7.66 -10.44 -1.99
CA LYS A 392 -8.04 -9.90 -0.70
C LYS A 392 -7.56 -10.81 0.41
N PHE A 393 -7.06 -10.22 1.48
CA PHE A 393 -6.54 -10.93 2.65
C PHE A 393 -7.12 -10.35 3.94
N PHE A 394 -7.21 -11.20 4.96
CA PHE A 394 -7.57 -10.85 6.32
C PHE A 394 -9.01 -10.34 6.50
N GLY A 395 -9.87 -10.61 5.53
CA GLY A 395 -11.29 -10.25 5.58
C GLY A 395 -12.08 -11.01 6.64
N GLU A 396 -11.62 -12.18 7.08
CA GLU A 396 -12.27 -13.00 8.11
C GLU A 396 -12.29 -12.31 9.48
N ASP A 397 -11.38 -11.35 9.70
CA ASP A 397 -11.24 -10.61 10.95
C ASP A 397 -11.87 -9.20 10.93
N GLN A 398 -12.72 -8.91 9.95
CA GLN A 398 -13.29 -7.59 9.68
C GLN A 398 -14.01 -6.97 10.87
N GLU A 399 -14.81 -7.77 11.59
CA GLU A 399 -15.53 -7.30 12.77
C GLU A 399 -14.59 -6.90 13.91
N LEU A 400 -13.39 -7.49 13.96
CA LEU A 400 -12.41 -7.27 15.02
C LEU A 400 -11.48 -6.09 14.69
N ASN A 401 -11.17 -5.86 13.42
CA ASN A 401 -10.13 -4.91 13.02
C ASN A 401 -10.63 -3.47 12.85
N GLY A 402 -11.94 -3.24 12.71
CA GLY A 402 -12.48 -1.90 12.46
C GLY A 402 -11.93 -1.32 11.12
N ARG A 403 -11.75 0.00 11.06
CA ARG A 403 -11.19 0.70 9.89
C ARG A 403 -9.67 0.47 9.86
N LEU A 404 -9.17 -0.22 8.83
CA LEU A 404 -7.72 -0.44 8.66
C LEU A 404 -7.06 0.86 8.20
N ARG A 405 -6.18 1.41 9.04
CA ARG A 405 -5.58 2.71 8.78
C ARG A 405 -4.27 2.63 8.04
N ASP A 406 -3.41 1.68 8.43
CA ASP A 406 -2.09 1.56 7.81
C ASP A 406 -1.51 0.15 7.97
N ILE A 407 -0.46 -0.15 7.19
CA ILE A 407 0.20 -1.44 7.09
C ILE A 407 1.71 -1.28 6.99
N THR A 408 2.44 -2.14 7.70
CA THR A 408 3.88 -2.29 7.51
C THR A 408 4.30 -3.75 7.58
N VAL A 409 5.53 -4.03 7.15
CA VAL A 409 6.08 -5.39 7.08
C VAL A 409 7.45 -5.42 7.76
N SER A 410 7.73 -6.49 8.51
CA SER A 410 9.04 -6.70 9.12
C SER A 410 10.16 -6.76 8.08
N ASN A 411 11.39 -6.42 8.49
CA ASN A 411 12.57 -6.43 7.60
C ASN A 411 12.84 -7.81 6.96
N ASP A 412 12.45 -8.89 7.63
CA ASP A 412 12.53 -10.25 7.08
C ASP A 412 11.38 -10.61 6.13
N GLY A 413 10.39 -9.72 5.97
CA GLY A 413 9.24 -9.90 5.10
C GLY A 413 8.20 -10.92 5.58
N GLN A 414 8.31 -11.45 6.81
CA GLN A 414 7.45 -12.56 7.26
C GLN A 414 6.27 -12.12 8.12
N SER A 415 6.36 -10.95 8.76
CA SER A 415 5.33 -10.43 9.64
C SER A 415 4.72 -9.15 9.09
N ILE A 416 3.41 -9.12 9.02
CA ILE A 416 2.61 -7.99 8.57
C ILE A 416 1.97 -7.37 9.81
N TYR A 417 2.09 -6.06 9.96
CA TYR A 417 1.51 -5.30 11.05
C TYR A 417 0.47 -4.34 10.51
N LEU A 418 -0.73 -4.42 11.06
CA LEU A 418 -1.86 -3.55 10.73
C LEU A 418 -2.25 -2.71 11.93
N ILE A 419 -2.57 -1.45 11.71
CA ILE A 419 -3.24 -0.60 12.68
C ILE A 419 -4.65 -0.28 12.22
N ASN A 420 -5.56 -0.21 13.17
CA ASN A 420 -6.92 0.26 12.96
C ASN A 420 -7.15 1.61 13.65
N ASN A 421 -8.13 2.35 13.16
CA ASN A 421 -8.53 3.63 13.73
C ASN A 421 -10.06 3.77 13.68
N GLY A 422 -10.68 4.09 14.82
CA GLY A 422 -12.13 4.29 14.92
C GLY A 422 -12.94 3.04 15.26
N GLY A 423 -12.29 1.96 15.67
CA GLY A 423 -12.94 0.80 16.30
C GLY A 423 -13.26 1.05 17.78
N THR A 424 -13.73 0.01 18.47
CA THR A 424 -13.95 0.04 19.94
C THR A 424 -12.63 0.14 20.71
N THR A 425 -11.56 -0.40 20.13
CA THR A 425 -10.18 -0.32 20.63
C THR A 425 -9.24 -0.27 19.45
N ASP A 426 -8.33 0.70 19.48
CA ASP A 426 -7.24 0.77 18.50
C ASP A 426 -6.15 -0.24 18.89
N LYS A 427 -5.61 -0.99 17.92
CA LYS A 427 -4.64 -2.06 18.16
C LYS A 427 -3.63 -2.21 17.03
N ILE A 428 -2.58 -2.97 17.33
CA ILE A 428 -1.64 -3.49 16.34
C ILE A 428 -1.93 -4.97 16.16
N THR A 429 -2.48 -5.34 15.01
CA THR A 429 -2.70 -6.73 14.63
C THR A 429 -1.49 -7.23 13.85
N VAL A 430 -1.05 -8.44 14.14
CA VAL A 430 0.10 -9.09 13.52
C VAL A 430 -0.34 -10.34 12.80
N TYR A 431 0.02 -10.45 11.53
CA TYR A 431 -0.13 -11.65 10.73
C TYR A 431 1.26 -12.18 10.36
N LYS A 432 1.64 -13.28 10.98
CA LYS A 432 2.91 -13.96 10.69
C LYS A 432 2.69 -15.06 9.67
N PHE A 433 3.44 -15.04 8.58
CA PHE A 433 3.38 -16.05 7.56
C PHE A 433 3.80 -17.43 8.10
N ASP A 434 2.91 -18.40 7.97
CA ASP A 434 3.16 -19.77 8.42
C ASP A 434 3.80 -20.59 7.29
N LYS A 435 5.11 -20.68 7.32
CA LYS A 435 5.87 -21.50 6.37
C LYS A 435 5.55 -23.00 6.52
N THR A 436 5.12 -23.45 7.69
CA THR A 436 4.85 -24.88 7.93
C THR A 436 3.57 -25.33 7.23
N ALA A 437 2.62 -24.40 7.03
CA ALA A 437 1.40 -24.69 6.27
C ALA A 437 1.68 -24.88 4.76
N LEU A 438 2.68 -24.19 4.21
CA LEU A 438 3.12 -24.45 2.84
C LEU A 438 3.67 -25.89 2.69
N ILE A 439 4.38 -26.37 3.69
CA ILE A 439 4.96 -27.70 3.74
C ILE A 439 3.86 -28.75 3.78
N ASN A 440 2.81 -28.53 4.59
CA ASN A 440 1.70 -29.47 4.73
C ASN A 440 0.72 -29.47 3.55
N ASN A 441 0.69 -28.41 2.73
CA ASN A 441 -0.17 -28.29 1.54
C ASN A 441 0.54 -28.60 0.22
N ASN A 442 1.84 -28.81 0.22
CA ASN A 442 2.56 -29.24 -0.97
C ASN A 442 2.27 -30.72 -1.22
N ASN A 443 1.16 -30.99 -1.89
CA ASN A 443 0.95 -32.27 -2.57
C ASN A 443 1.96 -32.36 -3.73
N LEU A 444 3.24 -32.60 -3.38
CA LEU A 444 4.20 -33.03 -4.38
C LEU A 444 3.68 -34.35 -4.94
N GLU A 445 3.32 -34.33 -6.19
CA GLU A 445 2.86 -35.50 -6.92
C GLU A 445 3.76 -35.72 -8.11
N ILE A 446 4.02 -36.98 -8.40
CA ILE A 446 4.71 -37.35 -9.62
C ILE A 446 3.74 -38.03 -10.57
N PHE A 447 3.72 -37.59 -11.83
CA PHE A 447 2.85 -38.16 -12.85
C PHE A 447 3.46 -38.05 -14.28
N PRO A 448 3.03 -38.91 -15.22
CA PRO A 448 2.21 -40.08 -15.00
C PRO A 448 2.98 -41.17 -14.24
N ASN A 449 2.27 -42.02 -13.52
CA ASN A 449 2.85 -43.19 -12.89
C ASN A 449 1.86 -44.37 -13.05
N PRO A 450 2.15 -45.37 -13.91
CA PRO A 450 3.40 -45.62 -14.64
C PRO A 450 3.75 -44.56 -15.70
N VAL A 451 5.07 -44.49 -16.02
CA VAL A 451 5.62 -43.51 -16.97
C VAL A 451 6.43 -44.21 -18.07
N SER A 452 6.28 -43.76 -19.34
CA SER A 452 7.11 -44.18 -20.45
C SER A 452 8.34 -43.27 -20.64
N ASP A 453 8.15 -41.97 -20.86
CA ASP A 453 9.23 -41.08 -21.28
C ASP A 453 9.43 -39.86 -20.38
N ILE A 454 8.35 -39.19 -19.99
CA ILE A 454 8.40 -37.92 -19.25
C ILE A 454 7.65 -38.06 -17.93
N LEU A 455 8.36 -37.86 -16.82
CA LEU A 455 7.82 -37.77 -15.47
C LEU A 455 7.75 -36.31 -15.08
N THR A 456 6.58 -35.83 -14.67
CA THR A 456 6.36 -34.46 -14.19
C THR A 456 6.26 -34.47 -12.68
N ILE A 457 6.87 -33.49 -12.02
CA ILE A 457 6.70 -33.24 -10.59
C ILE A 457 5.77 -32.04 -10.45
N LYS A 458 4.55 -32.27 -9.97
CA LYS A 458 3.57 -31.22 -9.68
C LYS A 458 3.83 -30.66 -8.28
N GLY A 459 3.66 -29.34 -8.10
CA GLY A 459 3.87 -28.66 -6.81
C GLY A 459 5.33 -28.31 -6.52
N ILE A 460 6.24 -28.57 -7.46
CA ILE A 460 7.67 -28.27 -7.29
C ILE A 460 7.95 -26.75 -7.40
N GLU A 461 7.10 -26.00 -8.09
CA GLU A 461 7.17 -24.53 -8.23
C GLU A 461 7.05 -23.83 -6.87
N ASP A 462 6.35 -24.47 -5.93
CA ASP A 462 6.18 -24.00 -4.57
C ASP A 462 7.31 -24.48 -3.63
N TYR A 463 8.22 -25.33 -4.15
CA TYR A 463 9.31 -25.94 -3.38
C TYR A 463 10.56 -25.05 -3.40
N LEU A 464 10.52 -24.01 -2.57
CA LEU A 464 11.61 -23.03 -2.47
C LEU A 464 12.91 -23.70 -2.04
N ASN A 465 14.00 -23.45 -2.81
CA ASN A 465 15.34 -23.93 -2.53
C ASN A 465 15.53 -25.45 -2.68
N LEU A 466 15.00 -26.03 -3.76
CA LEU A 466 15.37 -27.39 -4.13
C LEU A 466 16.88 -27.48 -4.37
N LYS A 467 17.58 -28.23 -3.52
CA LYS A 467 19.04 -28.40 -3.58
C LYS A 467 19.48 -29.59 -4.37
N GLU A 468 18.64 -30.64 -4.41
CA GLU A 468 19.03 -31.90 -5.00
C GLU A 468 17.79 -32.67 -5.50
N ILE A 469 17.90 -33.20 -6.73
CA ILE A 469 17.02 -34.24 -7.29
C ILE A 469 17.89 -35.44 -7.65
N LYS A 470 17.48 -36.62 -7.22
CA LYS A 470 18.14 -37.89 -7.61
C LYS A 470 17.13 -38.98 -7.93
N ILE A 471 17.46 -39.85 -8.85
CA ILE A 471 16.68 -41.04 -9.14
C ILE A 471 17.53 -42.28 -8.80
N TYR A 472 16.89 -43.24 -8.15
CA TYR A 472 17.51 -44.48 -7.75
C TYR A 472 16.73 -45.68 -8.27
N THR A 473 17.47 -46.74 -8.62
CA THR A 473 16.88 -48.06 -8.84
C THR A 473 16.44 -48.69 -7.51
N VAL A 474 15.72 -49.81 -7.57
CA VAL A 474 15.35 -50.60 -6.37
C VAL A 474 16.56 -51.11 -5.57
N LEU A 475 17.74 -51.19 -6.22
CA LEU A 475 18.99 -51.59 -5.56
C LEU A 475 19.75 -50.41 -4.96
N GLY A 476 19.18 -49.19 -5.00
CA GLY A 476 19.79 -47.97 -4.46
C GLY A 476 20.86 -47.35 -5.35
N THR A 477 21.02 -47.83 -6.60
CA THR A 477 21.97 -47.25 -7.55
C THR A 477 21.37 -45.97 -8.13
N SER A 478 22.13 -44.85 -8.07
CA SER A 478 21.73 -43.57 -8.71
C SER A 478 21.80 -43.71 -10.22
N VAL A 479 20.79 -43.15 -10.90
CA VAL A 479 20.71 -43.13 -12.38
C VAL A 479 20.68 -41.68 -12.86
N GLU A 480 21.29 -41.47 -14.02
CA GLU A 480 21.30 -40.14 -14.64
C GLU A 480 19.99 -39.87 -15.36
N PHE A 481 19.58 -38.60 -15.34
CA PHE A 481 18.38 -38.08 -16.00
C PHE A 481 18.62 -36.65 -16.46
N THR A 482 17.73 -36.12 -17.28
CA THR A 482 17.70 -34.69 -17.64
C THR A 482 16.42 -34.05 -17.12
N LEU A 483 16.56 -32.85 -16.57
CA LEU A 483 15.47 -32.01 -16.08
C LEU A 483 15.36 -30.78 -17.00
N ASP A 484 14.17 -30.47 -17.46
CA ASP A 484 13.90 -29.25 -18.21
C ASP A 484 13.44 -28.08 -17.31
N THR A 485 13.25 -26.91 -17.92
CA THR A 485 12.79 -25.68 -17.23
C THR A 485 11.35 -25.77 -16.74
N ASP A 486 10.56 -26.69 -17.26
CA ASP A 486 9.16 -26.95 -16.86
C ASP A 486 9.06 -28.04 -15.78
N HIS A 487 10.18 -28.39 -15.12
CA HIS A 487 10.27 -29.45 -14.11
C HIS A 487 9.83 -30.83 -14.59
N LYS A 488 10.03 -31.10 -15.87
CA LYS A 488 9.81 -32.41 -16.50
C LYS A 488 11.12 -33.19 -16.56
N ILE A 489 11.06 -34.42 -16.15
CA ILE A 489 12.19 -35.33 -16.09
C ILE A 489 12.08 -36.32 -17.22
N ASN A 490 13.08 -36.36 -18.09
CA ASN A 490 13.16 -37.38 -19.12
C ASN A 490 13.69 -38.69 -18.51
N VAL A 491 12.85 -39.72 -18.51
CA VAL A 491 13.11 -41.04 -17.98
C VAL A 491 13.14 -42.13 -19.10
N SER A 492 13.14 -41.74 -20.38
CA SER A 492 13.10 -42.65 -21.52
C SER A 492 14.27 -43.65 -21.52
N ASN A 493 15.43 -43.25 -21.01
CA ASN A 493 16.65 -44.06 -20.96
C ASN A 493 16.72 -44.98 -19.74
N LEU A 494 15.74 -44.94 -18.83
CA LEU A 494 15.73 -45.80 -17.66
C LEU A 494 15.21 -47.20 -18.04
N ALA A 495 15.76 -48.23 -17.40
CA ALA A 495 15.26 -49.60 -17.54
C ALA A 495 13.82 -49.71 -16.99
N ASN A 496 13.01 -50.55 -17.62
CA ASN A 496 11.65 -50.80 -17.10
C ASN A 496 11.71 -51.40 -15.70
N GLY A 497 10.82 -50.92 -14.84
CA GLY A 497 10.75 -51.38 -13.45
C GLY A 497 10.48 -50.27 -12.46
N ILE A 498 10.68 -50.58 -11.18
CA ILE A 498 10.45 -49.65 -10.06
C ILE A 498 11.68 -48.76 -9.86
N HIS A 499 11.43 -47.47 -9.76
CA HIS A 499 12.44 -46.46 -9.43
C HIS A 499 11.92 -45.57 -8.31
N PHE A 500 12.84 -44.86 -7.65
CA PHE A 500 12.55 -43.88 -6.60
C PHE A 500 13.14 -42.54 -7.00
N ILE A 501 12.34 -41.47 -6.93
CA ILE A 501 12.83 -40.11 -7.07
C ILE A 501 12.95 -39.48 -5.68
N TYR A 502 14.11 -38.91 -5.43
CA TYR A 502 14.48 -38.25 -4.19
C TYR A 502 14.61 -36.73 -4.43
N LEU A 503 13.89 -35.95 -3.65
CA LEU A 503 13.89 -34.49 -3.69
C LEU A 503 14.36 -33.97 -2.35
N LYS A 504 15.35 -33.07 -2.33
CA LYS A 504 15.89 -32.46 -1.12
C LYS A 504 15.87 -30.93 -1.21
N SER A 505 15.26 -30.28 -0.25
CA SER A 505 15.35 -28.86 0.03
C SER A 505 16.28 -28.58 1.23
N GLU A 506 16.36 -27.32 1.68
CA GLU A 506 17.12 -26.98 2.89
C GLU A 506 16.60 -27.70 4.14
N ASN A 507 15.28 -27.88 4.24
CA ASN A 507 14.62 -28.30 5.47
C ASN A 507 13.94 -29.66 5.36
N GLU A 508 13.78 -30.22 4.15
CA GLU A 508 12.96 -31.40 3.92
C GLU A 508 13.50 -32.33 2.83
N THR A 509 13.02 -33.55 2.90
CA THR A 509 13.35 -34.62 1.96
C THR A 509 12.08 -35.39 1.63
N HIS A 510 11.79 -35.55 0.34
CA HIS A 510 10.69 -36.38 -0.16
C HIS A 510 11.21 -37.50 -1.05
N THR A 511 10.56 -38.63 -0.98
CA THR A 511 10.87 -39.79 -1.84
C THR A 511 9.58 -40.36 -2.42
N PHE A 512 9.51 -40.43 -3.74
CA PHE A 512 8.37 -40.99 -4.45
C PHE A 512 8.78 -42.22 -5.24
N LYS A 513 7.90 -43.22 -5.27
CA LYS A 513 8.05 -44.41 -6.11
C LYS A 513 7.35 -44.21 -7.45
N PHE A 514 7.99 -44.51 -8.55
CA PHE A 514 7.37 -44.61 -9.88
C PHE A 514 7.73 -45.87 -10.61
N ILE A 515 6.92 -46.23 -11.60
CA ILE A 515 7.08 -47.42 -12.43
C ILE A 515 7.40 -46.97 -13.86
N LYS A 516 8.58 -47.28 -14.34
CA LYS A 516 9.00 -47.11 -15.74
C LYS A 516 8.47 -48.28 -16.56
N ILE A 517 7.79 -48.00 -17.69
CA ILE A 517 7.22 -48.95 -18.63
C ILE A 517 7.75 -48.76 -20.04
#